data_c6a990d6db2bee94a84035c480a00359
#
_entry.id   c6a990d6db2bee94a84035c480a00359
#
_cell.length_a   1.000
_cell.length_b   1.000
_cell.length_c   1.000
_cell.angle_alpha   90.00
_cell.angle_beta   90.00
_cell.angle_gamma   90.00
#
_symmetry.space_group_name_H-M   'P 1'
#
loop_
_entity.id
_entity.type
_entity.pdbx_description
1 polymer ?
#
loop_
_entity_poly.entity_id
_entity_poly.type
_entity_poly.pdbx_seq_one_letter_code
_entity_poly.pdbx_strand_id
1 'polypeptide(L)'
;MSLSRSLPGALCAALALVFAPGAFAAPPTVAEVIERSGATDWRPLVLADTLVMELADPRSGPIVIELAPRFAPHHVANIRTLAHEGFFDGLAVVRVQDNYVAQWGDPDAESADKARSLGTAQRKLPAEFSVPLKDLPLTRLPDTDGWAPVSGFVDGMPVAADPRRGQAWLTHCYGMVGAGRDMAVDSSNGSELYAVIGQAPRGLDLNITLVGRVLQGIQALASLPRGTAEMGFYSQPDQRSGIRRVRLLADMPDAERPAIEVMRTDTATWRALLDARRVRREEWFVHSPRHINVCNATVPVRVKKNSG
;
A
#
# COMPACT_ATOMS: atom_id res chain seq x y z
N MET A 1 -64.76 77.60 -12.42
CA MET A 1 -64.25 76.75 -13.49
C MET A 1 -62.91 76.19 -13.02
N SER A 2 -62.90 74.96 -12.53
CA SER A 2 -61.69 74.27 -12.07
C SER A 2 -61.54 72.94 -12.82
N LEU A 3 -60.51 72.85 -13.63
CA LEU A 3 -60.17 71.66 -14.42
C LEU A 3 -59.30 70.76 -13.59
N SER A 4 -59.84 69.62 -13.16
CA SER A 4 -59.02 68.57 -12.54
C SER A 4 -58.37 67.71 -13.63
N ARG A 5 -57.06 67.61 -13.61
CA ARG A 5 -56.26 66.70 -14.47
C ARG A 5 -55.97 65.42 -13.69
N SER A 6 -56.51 64.34 -14.11
CA SER A 6 -56.14 62.99 -13.65
C SER A 6 -54.89 62.51 -14.32
N LEU A 7 -53.90 62.06 -13.55
CA LEU A 7 -52.69 61.36 -14.00
C LEU A 7 -52.93 59.84 -13.98
N PRO A 8 -52.48 59.11 -15.00
CA PRO A 8 -52.53 57.65 -14.97
C PRO A 8 -51.37 57.05 -14.12
N GLY A 9 -51.71 56.22 -13.14
CA GLY A 9 -50.76 55.50 -12.35
C GLY A 9 -50.10 54.37 -13.18
N ALA A 10 -48.76 54.39 -13.28
CA ALA A 10 -47.96 53.33 -13.84
C ALA A 10 -47.80 52.18 -12.81
N LEU A 11 -48.37 51.01 -13.13
CA LEU A 11 -48.23 49.81 -12.30
C LEU A 11 -46.86 49.17 -12.66
N CYS A 12 -45.85 49.37 -11.76
CA CYS A 12 -44.58 48.62 -11.86
C CYS A 12 -44.79 47.20 -11.30
N ALA A 13 -44.90 46.22 -12.19
CA ALA A 13 -44.84 44.81 -11.81
C ALA A 13 -43.38 44.46 -11.44
N ALA A 14 -43.09 44.29 -10.17
CA ALA A 14 -41.80 43.78 -9.69
C ALA A 14 -41.74 42.26 -9.91
N LEU A 15 -40.93 41.83 -10.88
CA LEU A 15 -40.63 40.42 -11.15
C LEU A 15 -39.69 39.93 -10.06
N ALA A 16 -40.21 39.23 -9.03
CA ALA A 16 -39.41 38.57 -8.03
C ALA A 16 -38.77 37.32 -8.62
N LEU A 17 -37.47 37.37 -8.96
CA LEU A 17 -36.68 36.19 -9.26
C LEU A 17 -36.54 35.34 -7.97
N VAL A 18 -37.28 34.27 -7.87
CA VAL A 18 -37.11 33.24 -6.85
C VAL A 18 -35.87 32.42 -7.21
N PHE A 19 -34.72 32.73 -6.65
CA PHE A 19 -33.58 31.83 -6.64
C PHE A 19 -33.92 30.63 -5.78
N ALA A 20 -34.27 29.51 -6.38
CA ALA A 20 -34.33 28.23 -5.69
C ALA A 20 -32.89 27.92 -5.19
N PRO A 21 -32.67 27.69 -3.88
CA PRO A 21 -31.37 27.25 -3.42
C PRO A 21 -31.09 25.90 -4.07
N GLY A 22 -30.08 25.85 -4.95
CA GLY A 22 -29.60 24.60 -5.51
C GLY A 22 -29.24 23.68 -4.34
N ALA A 23 -29.94 22.58 -4.18
CA ALA A 23 -29.60 21.54 -3.23
C ALA A 23 -28.22 21.00 -3.61
N PHE A 24 -27.15 21.49 -2.99
CA PHE A 24 -25.85 20.89 -3.11
C PHE A 24 -25.98 19.45 -2.58
N ALA A 25 -25.83 18.46 -3.48
CA ALA A 25 -25.81 17.07 -3.08
C ALA A 25 -24.75 16.88 -1.99
N ALA A 26 -25.09 16.18 -0.91
CA ALA A 26 -24.14 15.87 0.15
C ALA A 26 -22.90 15.18 -0.45
N PRO A 27 -21.69 15.55 -0.03
CA PRO A 27 -20.49 14.91 -0.53
C PRO A 27 -20.54 13.39 -0.27
N PRO A 28 -20.03 12.56 -1.21
CA PRO A 28 -20.17 11.11 -1.15
C PRO A 28 -19.43 10.50 0.04
N THR A 29 -19.94 9.39 0.56
CA THR A 29 -19.29 8.52 1.53
C THR A 29 -18.17 7.71 0.89
N VAL A 30 -17.32 7.06 1.70
CA VAL A 30 -16.25 6.16 1.23
C VAL A 30 -16.81 5.04 0.34
N ALA A 31 -17.93 4.42 0.75
CA ALA A 31 -18.57 3.34 0.00
C ALA A 31 -19.08 3.83 -1.37
N GLU A 32 -19.78 4.96 -1.42
CA GLU A 32 -20.30 5.52 -2.64
C GLU A 32 -19.19 5.91 -3.64
N VAL A 33 -18.06 6.44 -3.17
CA VAL A 33 -16.91 6.74 -4.04
C VAL A 33 -16.36 5.47 -4.68
N ILE A 34 -16.21 4.39 -3.91
CA ILE A 34 -15.71 3.10 -4.44
C ILE A 34 -16.73 2.50 -5.41
N GLU A 35 -18.01 2.53 -5.09
CA GLU A 35 -19.07 1.98 -5.93
C GLU A 35 -19.17 2.70 -7.28
N ARG A 36 -19.05 4.03 -7.29
CA ARG A 36 -19.11 4.86 -8.49
C ARG A 36 -17.82 4.85 -9.32
N SER A 37 -16.74 4.20 -8.83
CA SER A 37 -15.46 4.16 -9.55
C SER A 37 -15.57 3.42 -10.89
N GLY A 38 -15.06 4.04 -11.94
CA GLY A 38 -15.04 3.48 -13.31
C GLY A 38 -13.84 2.54 -13.55
N ALA A 39 -13.84 1.85 -14.69
CA ALA A 39 -12.74 0.94 -15.05
C ALA A 39 -11.37 1.65 -15.10
N THR A 40 -11.33 2.92 -15.52
CA THR A 40 -10.11 3.73 -15.62
C THR A 40 -9.50 4.11 -14.27
N ASP A 41 -10.26 3.97 -13.17
CA ASP A 41 -9.77 4.21 -11.82
C ASP A 41 -8.97 3.03 -11.25
N TRP A 42 -8.93 1.91 -11.97
CA TRP A 42 -8.28 0.69 -11.55
C TRP A 42 -7.20 0.29 -12.54
N ARG A 43 -6.18 -0.38 -12.05
CA ARG A 43 -5.12 -0.93 -12.88
C ARG A 43 -4.92 -2.42 -12.60
N PRO A 44 -4.54 -3.20 -13.61
CA PRO A 44 -4.15 -4.59 -13.42
C PRO A 44 -2.85 -4.69 -12.61
N LEU A 45 -2.54 -5.89 -12.14
CA LEU A 45 -1.25 -6.22 -11.57
C LEU A 45 -0.17 -6.23 -12.67
N VAL A 46 1.04 -5.81 -12.30
CA VAL A 46 2.22 -5.94 -13.17
C VAL A 46 2.79 -7.34 -12.95
N LEU A 47 2.72 -8.19 -13.98
CA LEU A 47 3.06 -9.62 -13.85
C LEU A 47 4.49 -9.85 -13.36
N ALA A 48 5.44 -9.07 -13.88
CA ALA A 48 6.86 -9.19 -13.51
C ALA A 48 7.17 -8.61 -12.12
N ASP A 49 6.25 -7.83 -11.53
CA ASP A 49 6.43 -7.15 -10.24
C ASP A 49 5.46 -7.63 -9.17
N THR A 50 4.82 -8.77 -9.38
CA THR A 50 3.88 -9.31 -8.40
C THR A 50 4.27 -10.73 -8.03
N LEU A 51 4.42 -10.97 -6.73
CA LEU A 51 4.64 -12.29 -6.15
C LEU A 51 3.33 -12.86 -5.60
N VAL A 52 3.20 -14.18 -5.70
CA VAL A 52 2.20 -14.96 -4.97
C VAL A 52 2.93 -15.92 -4.04
N MET A 53 2.78 -15.71 -2.75
CA MET A 53 3.29 -16.59 -1.72
C MET A 53 2.16 -17.47 -1.18
N GLU A 54 2.42 -18.75 -1.05
CA GLU A 54 1.51 -19.74 -0.49
C GLU A 54 2.16 -20.38 0.73
N LEU A 55 1.50 -20.29 1.87
CA LEU A 55 1.92 -20.98 3.09
C LEU A 55 1.62 -22.48 2.96
N ALA A 56 2.28 -23.28 3.80
CA ALA A 56 2.08 -24.74 3.84
C ALA A 56 0.64 -25.12 4.24
N ASP A 57 -0.02 -24.33 5.10
CA ASP A 57 -1.44 -24.48 5.39
C ASP A 57 -2.27 -23.88 4.25
N PRO A 58 -2.96 -24.70 3.44
CA PRO A 58 -3.73 -24.23 2.29
C PRO A 58 -4.93 -23.34 2.69
N ARG A 59 -5.38 -23.38 3.95
CA ARG A 59 -6.48 -22.55 4.46
C ARG A 59 -6.10 -21.09 4.55
N SER A 60 -4.80 -20.77 4.56
CA SER A 60 -4.29 -19.39 4.61
C SER A 60 -4.64 -18.59 3.35
N GLY A 61 -4.91 -19.26 2.22
CA GLY A 61 -5.08 -18.62 0.93
C GLY A 61 -3.78 -17.97 0.41
N PRO A 62 -3.82 -17.40 -0.80
CA PRO A 62 -2.66 -16.77 -1.40
C PRO A 62 -2.38 -15.39 -0.78
N ILE A 63 -1.09 -15.09 -0.59
CA ILE A 63 -0.60 -13.77 -0.20
C ILE A 63 -0.01 -13.12 -1.47
N VAL A 64 -0.62 -12.03 -1.92
CA VAL A 64 -0.23 -11.32 -3.13
C VAL A 64 0.58 -10.09 -2.74
N ILE A 65 1.82 -10.01 -3.23
CA ILE A 65 2.78 -8.94 -2.91
C ILE A 65 3.15 -8.20 -4.19
N GLU A 66 2.90 -6.90 -4.24
CA GLU A 66 3.34 -6.01 -5.32
C GLU A 66 4.71 -5.42 -4.97
N LEU A 67 5.69 -5.61 -5.85
CA LEU A 67 7.03 -5.07 -5.70
C LEU A 67 7.09 -3.62 -6.19
N ALA A 68 8.09 -2.86 -5.71
CA ALA A 68 8.27 -1.44 -5.95
C ALA A 68 9.59 -1.12 -6.69
N PRO A 69 9.75 -1.53 -7.97
CA PRO A 69 11.01 -1.38 -8.70
C PRO A 69 11.47 0.07 -8.87
N ARG A 70 10.56 1.04 -8.80
CA ARG A 70 10.90 2.47 -8.83
C ARG A 70 11.70 2.91 -7.61
N PHE A 71 11.48 2.28 -6.47
CA PHE A 71 12.10 2.65 -5.18
C PHE A 71 13.27 1.75 -4.81
N ALA A 72 13.24 0.49 -5.21
CA ALA A 72 14.27 -0.50 -4.88
C ALA A 72 14.61 -1.38 -6.10
N PRO A 73 15.14 -0.79 -7.21
CA PRO A 73 15.38 -1.51 -8.44
C PRO A 73 16.33 -2.71 -8.28
N HIS A 74 17.40 -2.59 -7.50
CA HIS A 74 18.35 -3.68 -7.29
C HIS A 74 17.77 -4.82 -6.46
N HIS A 75 17.10 -4.48 -5.34
CA HIS A 75 16.44 -5.49 -4.50
C HIS A 75 15.30 -6.18 -5.25
N VAL A 76 14.47 -5.43 -5.98
CA VAL A 76 13.38 -6.02 -6.75
C VAL A 76 13.91 -6.95 -7.85
N ALA A 77 14.97 -6.57 -8.57
CA ALA A 77 15.60 -7.45 -9.55
C ALA A 77 16.11 -8.75 -8.89
N ASN A 78 16.76 -8.65 -7.74
CA ASN A 78 17.26 -9.80 -6.99
C ASN A 78 16.14 -10.71 -6.46
N ILE A 79 15.08 -10.11 -5.90
CA ILE A 79 13.90 -10.85 -5.43
C ILE A 79 13.21 -11.60 -6.57
N ARG A 80 13.14 -11.01 -7.78
CA ARG A 80 12.61 -11.69 -8.96
C ARG A 80 13.46 -12.93 -9.30
N THR A 81 14.79 -12.80 -9.28
CA THR A 81 15.70 -13.94 -9.48
C THR A 81 15.49 -15.02 -8.44
N LEU A 82 15.47 -14.66 -7.15
CA LEU A 82 15.23 -15.61 -6.05
C LEU A 82 13.89 -16.33 -6.19
N ALA A 83 12.82 -15.61 -6.54
CA ALA A 83 11.49 -16.21 -6.72
C ALA A 83 11.44 -17.13 -7.95
N HIS A 84 12.07 -16.72 -9.07
CA HIS A 84 12.12 -17.51 -10.30
C HIS A 84 12.91 -18.81 -10.10
N GLU A 85 14.00 -18.76 -9.32
CA GLU A 85 14.83 -19.92 -8.99
C GLU A 85 14.28 -20.77 -7.83
N GLY A 86 13.09 -20.43 -7.29
CA GLY A 86 12.43 -21.17 -6.22
C GLY A 86 13.13 -21.08 -4.86
N PHE A 87 13.92 -20.04 -4.63
CA PHE A 87 14.68 -19.87 -3.38
C PHE A 87 13.77 -19.93 -2.15
N PHE A 88 12.57 -19.36 -2.19
CA PHE A 88 11.68 -19.32 -1.04
C PHE A 88 10.89 -20.62 -0.81
N ASP A 89 10.89 -21.55 -1.75
CA ASP A 89 10.09 -22.78 -1.69
C ASP A 89 10.58 -23.71 -0.57
N GLY A 90 9.67 -24.09 0.32
CA GLY A 90 9.99 -24.92 1.49
C GLY A 90 10.72 -24.18 2.63
N LEU A 91 10.97 -22.86 2.49
CA LEU A 91 11.43 -22.03 3.61
C LEU A 91 10.30 -21.75 4.60
N ALA A 92 10.50 -20.84 5.54
CA ALA A 92 9.53 -20.59 6.59
C ALA A 92 9.40 -19.12 6.98
N VAL A 93 8.26 -18.80 7.60
CA VAL A 93 8.14 -17.61 8.46
C VAL A 93 8.91 -17.94 9.73
N VAL A 94 9.97 -17.18 9.99
CA VAL A 94 10.94 -17.45 11.07
C VAL A 94 10.70 -16.58 12.30
N ARG A 95 9.95 -15.47 12.14
CA ARG A 95 9.69 -14.47 13.16
C ARG A 95 8.32 -13.88 13.01
N VAL A 96 7.58 -13.77 14.10
CA VAL A 96 6.34 -12.99 14.17
C VAL A 96 6.35 -12.21 15.47
N GLN A 97 6.64 -10.93 15.38
CA GLN A 97 6.67 -10.02 16.52
C GLN A 97 5.35 -9.27 16.62
N ASP A 98 4.74 -9.28 17.80
CA ASP A 98 3.48 -8.60 18.02
C ASP A 98 3.56 -7.11 17.70
N ASN A 99 2.50 -6.59 17.09
CA ASN A 99 2.39 -5.19 16.68
C ASN A 99 3.59 -4.66 15.86
N TYR A 100 4.31 -5.54 15.14
CA TYR A 100 5.49 -5.15 14.39
C TYR A 100 5.54 -5.84 13.02
N VAL A 101 6.20 -7.00 12.90
CA VAL A 101 6.41 -7.67 11.61
C VAL A 101 6.20 -9.18 11.67
N ALA A 102 5.85 -9.77 10.51
CA ALA A 102 6.05 -11.17 10.19
C ALA A 102 7.18 -11.26 9.16
N GLN A 103 8.21 -12.05 9.45
CA GLN A 103 9.47 -12.13 8.69
C GLN A 103 9.71 -13.55 8.24
N TRP A 104 10.14 -13.71 7.01
CA TRP A 104 10.38 -15.01 6.39
C TRP A 104 11.68 -15.03 5.59
N GLY A 105 12.27 -16.21 5.50
CA GLY A 105 13.51 -16.45 4.79
C GLY A 105 14.06 -17.83 5.14
N ASP A 106 15.34 -18.00 4.93
CA ASP A 106 16.06 -19.22 5.28
C ASP A 106 16.32 -19.27 6.80
N PRO A 107 15.74 -20.24 7.54
CA PRO A 107 16.00 -20.38 8.97
C PRO A 107 17.44 -20.76 9.31
N ASP A 108 18.21 -21.23 8.33
CA ASP A 108 19.60 -21.63 8.48
C ASP A 108 20.57 -20.64 7.81
N ALA A 109 20.12 -19.42 7.48
CA ALA A 109 20.91 -18.41 6.75
C ALA A 109 22.29 -18.11 7.37
N GLU A 110 22.41 -18.20 8.69
CA GLU A 110 23.66 -18.00 9.43
C GLU A 110 24.57 -19.24 9.46
N SER A 111 24.10 -20.37 8.97
CA SER A 111 24.84 -21.64 9.00
C SER A 111 25.69 -21.79 7.76
N ALA A 112 27.01 -21.89 7.91
CA ALA A 112 27.94 -22.00 6.78
C ALA A 112 27.71 -23.25 5.91
N ASP A 113 27.18 -24.32 6.48
CA ASP A 113 26.96 -25.62 5.83
C ASP A 113 25.49 -25.91 5.48
N LYS A 114 24.54 -25.18 6.04
CA LYS A 114 23.11 -25.42 5.84
C LYS A 114 22.38 -24.31 5.08
N ALA A 115 22.97 -23.10 5.06
CA ALA A 115 22.36 -21.97 4.38
C ALA A 115 22.04 -22.32 2.91
N ARG A 116 20.81 -21.98 2.52
CA ARG A 116 20.34 -22.20 1.15
C ARG A 116 21.16 -21.36 0.17
N SER A 117 21.55 -21.97 -0.93
CA SER A 117 22.22 -21.26 -2.04
C SER A 117 21.31 -20.17 -2.58
N LEU A 118 21.85 -18.98 -2.78
CA LEU A 118 21.15 -17.87 -3.45
C LEU A 118 21.07 -18.06 -4.98
N GLY A 119 21.61 -19.16 -5.53
CA GLY A 119 21.63 -19.39 -6.97
C GLY A 119 22.42 -18.31 -7.69
N THR A 120 21.81 -17.66 -8.69
CA THR A 120 22.40 -16.57 -9.45
C THR A 120 22.15 -15.19 -8.83
N ALA A 121 21.37 -15.11 -7.74
CA ALA A 121 21.09 -13.85 -7.08
C ALA A 121 22.33 -13.28 -6.36
N GLN A 122 22.40 -11.96 -6.30
CA GLN A 122 23.51 -11.23 -5.68
C GLN A 122 23.48 -11.37 -4.16
N ARG A 123 24.65 -11.53 -3.55
CA ARG A 123 24.81 -11.65 -2.09
C ARG A 123 24.74 -10.31 -1.37
N LYS A 124 25.13 -9.23 -2.01
CA LYS A 124 25.16 -7.87 -1.47
C LYS A 124 24.57 -6.89 -2.45
N LEU A 125 23.77 -5.97 -1.96
CA LEU A 125 23.16 -4.90 -2.76
C LEU A 125 23.40 -3.55 -2.07
N PRO A 126 23.48 -2.46 -2.84
CA PRO A 126 23.52 -1.13 -2.24
C PRO A 126 22.21 -0.87 -1.49
N ALA A 127 22.27 -0.08 -0.42
CA ALA A 127 21.08 0.38 0.28
C ALA A 127 20.19 1.24 -0.64
N GLU A 128 18.89 0.95 -0.66
CA GLU A 128 17.89 1.67 -1.46
C GLU A 128 16.84 2.29 -0.54
N PHE A 129 17.29 3.17 0.36
CA PHE A 129 16.43 3.77 1.39
C PHE A 129 15.61 4.95 0.87
N SER A 130 16.04 5.57 -0.23
CA SER A 130 15.37 6.72 -0.86
C SER A 130 15.70 6.82 -2.34
N VAL A 131 14.87 7.59 -3.04
CA VAL A 131 15.05 7.94 -4.45
C VAL A 131 15.00 9.47 -4.63
N PRO A 132 15.53 10.04 -5.73
CA PRO A 132 15.31 11.44 -6.06
C PRO A 132 13.82 11.78 -6.14
N LEU A 133 13.42 12.89 -5.51
CA LEU A 133 12.05 13.39 -5.59
C LEU A 133 11.70 13.98 -6.97
N LYS A 134 12.72 14.47 -7.69
CA LYS A 134 12.56 15.06 -9.01
C LYS A 134 11.89 14.07 -9.96
N ASP A 135 10.89 14.54 -10.68
CA ASP A 135 10.14 13.79 -11.70
C ASP A 135 9.33 12.59 -11.14
N LEU A 136 9.22 12.47 -9.80
CA LEU A 136 8.40 11.45 -9.18
C LEU A 136 6.91 11.85 -9.25
N PRO A 137 6.00 11.02 -9.80
CA PRO A 137 4.57 11.35 -9.95
C PRO A 137 3.83 11.23 -8.60
N LEU A 138 4.22 12.07 -7.64
CA LEU A 138 3.69 12.04 -6.28
C LEU A 138 2.31 12.71 -6.19
N THR A 139 1.29 11.92 -5.93
CA THR A 139 -0.03 12.43 -5.51
C THR A 139 0.01 12.73 -4.01
N ARG A 140 0.14 14.01 -3.67
CA ARG A 140 0.31 14.47 -2.27
C ARG A 140 -0.97 14.34 -1.48
N LEU A 141 -0.84 14.01 -0.20
CA LEU A 141 -1.89 14.17 0.81
C LEU A 141 -2.00 15.65 1.22
N PRO A 142 -3.21 16.13 1.54
CA PRO A 142 -3.41 17.51 1.96
C PRO A 142 -2.94 17.78 3.39
N ASP A 143 -2.85 16.75 4.22
CA ASP A 143 -2.57 16.88 5.64
C ASP A 143 -1.09 16.62 5.94
N THR A 144 -0.60 17.18 7.03
CA THR A 144 0.78 17.02 7.48
C THR A 144 1.05 15.60 7.98
N ASP A 145 2.25 15.09 7.71
CA ASP A 145 2.77 13.86 8.29
C ASP A 145 3.72 14.20 9.45
N GLY A 146 3.57 13.50 10.58
CA GLY A 146 4.45 13.68 11.73
C GLY A 146 5.91 13.23 11.51
N TRP A 147 6.20 12.56 10.39
CA TRP A 147 7.51 11.97 10.08
C TRP A 147 8.22 12.62 8.88
N ALA A 148 7.50 13.38 8.06
CA ALA A 148 8.06 13.99 6.86
C ALA A 148 7.31 15.28 6.48
N PRO A 149 7.97 16.24 5.82
CA PRO A 149 7.34 17.48 5.35
C PRO A 149 6.21 17.23 4.33
N VAL A 150 6.30 16.15 3.56
CA VAL A 150 5.33 15.77 2.53
C VAL A 150 5.09 14.27 2.60
N SER A 151 3.83 13.86 2.46
CA SER A 151 3.46 12.47 2.24
C SER A 151 2.44 12.34 1.12
N GLY A 152 2.29 11.14 0.56
CA GLY A 152 1.37 10.88 -0.53
C GLY A 152 1.56 9.50 -1.13
N PHE A 153 1.24 9.37 -2.42
CA PHE A 153 1.27 8.09 -3.13
C PHE A 153 1.97 8.20 -4.48
N VAL A 154 2.74 7.18 -4.82
CA VAL A 154 3.31 6.96 -6.15
C VAL A 154 2.96 5.54 -6.57
N ASP A 155 2.28 5.37 -7.71
CA ASP A 155 1.84 4.06 -8.23
C ASP A 155 1.11 3.20 -7.19
N GLY A 156 0.40 3.85 -6.24
CA GLY A 156 -0.30 3.18 -5.14
C GLY A 156 0.56 2.87 -3.92
N MET A 157 1.87 3.07 -3.97
CA MET A 157 2.77 2.91 -2.82
C MET A 157 2.70 4.14 -1.91
N PRO A 158 2.61 3.98 -0.58
CA PRO A 158 2.66 5.10 0.35
C PRO A 158 4.09 5.65 0.44
N VAL A 159 4.23 6.95 0.24
CA VAL A 159 5.50 7.65 0.09
C VAL A 159 5.57 8.85 1.03
N ALA A 160 6.73 9.08 1.60
CA ALA A 160 7.11 10.33 2.24
C ALA A 160 8.23 11.02 1.45
N ALA A 161 8.32 12.34 1.57
CA ALA A 161 9.31 13.11 0.85
C ALA A 161 9.80 14.33 1.65
N ASP A 162 11.05 14.69 1.42
CA ASP A 162 11.64 15.95 1.88
C ASP A 162 12.10 16.77 0.67
N PRO A 163 11.34 17.81 0.29
CA PRO A 163 11.71 18.68 -0.83
C PRO A 163 13.04 19.45 -0.63
N ARG A 164 13.43 19.70 0.63
CA ARG A 164 14.72 20.39 0.92
C ARG A 164 15.91 19.50 0.62
N ARG A 165 15.75 18.18 0.85
CA ARG A 165 16.78 17.17 0.53
C ARG A 165 16.65 16.65 -0.90
N GLY A 166 15.54 16.97 -1.59
CA GLY A 166 15.23 16.41 -2.92
C GLY A 166 15.03 14.90 -2.92
N GLN A 167 14.57 14.33 -1.82
CA GLN A 167 14.44 12.87 -1.62
C GLN A 167 13.01 12.46 -1.33
N ALA A 168 12.66 11.22 -1.75
CA ALA A 168 11.43 10.54 -1.40
C ALA A 168 11.73 9.09 -1.03
N TRP A 169 10.89 8.48 -0.20
CA TRP A 169 11.05 7.11 0.27
C TRP A 169 9.71 6.44 0.54
N LEU A 170 9.67 5.12 0.48
CA LEU A 170 8.53 4.33 0.90
C LEU A 170 8.38 4.38 2.43
N THR A 171 7.14 4.40 2.90
CA THR A 171 6.85 4.50 4.33
C THR A 171 6.48 3.15 4.92
N HIS A 172 6.94 2.84 6.14
CA HIS A 172 6.64 1.60 6.86
C HIS A 172 5.19 1.59 7.38
N CYS A 173 4.21 1.62 6.47
CA CYS A 173 2.80 1.43 6.80
C CYS A 173 2.45 -0.06 6.94
N TYR A 174 1.32 -0.36 7.57
CA TYR A 174 0.78 -1.73 7.62
C TYR A 174 0.71 -2.37 6.23
N GLY A 175 1.19 -3.60 6.12
CA GLY A 175 1.23 -4.34 4.86
C GLY A 175 2.41 -4.01 3.95
N MET A 176 3.27 -3.04 4.27
CA MET A 176 4.50 -2.81 3.52
C MET A 176 5.49 -3.94 3.74
N VAL A 177 6.24 -4.27 2.69
CA VAL A 177 7.23 -5.34 2.68
C VAL A 177 8.62 -4.74 2.58
N GLY A 178 9.51 -5.16 3.49
CA GLY A 178 10.92 -4.74 3.51
C GLY A 178 11.87 -5.93 3.42
N ALA A 179 13.10 -5.63 3.03
CA ALA A 179 14.20 -6.60 2.99
C ALA A 179 15.02 -6.50 4.28
N GLY A 180 15.12 -7.62 5.00
CA GLY A 180 15.92 -7.73 6.23
C GLY A 180 17.39 -7.38 5.98
N ARG A 181 18.04 -6.79 6.97
CA ARG A 181 19.47 -6.51 6.97
C ARG A 181 20.08 -6.63 8.35
N ASP A 182 21.36 -6.88 8.40
CA ASP A 182 22.18 -6.80 9.60
C ASP A 182 22.65 -5.36 9.89
N MET A 183 23.75 -5.23 10.62
CA MET A 183 24.32 -3.91 10.97
C MET A 183 24.84 -3.16 9.76
N ALA A 184 25.45 -3.84 8.79
CA ALA A 184 25.93 -3.20 7.56
C ALA A 184 24.76 -2.79 6.66
N VAL A 185 24.82 -1.58 6.11
CA VAL A 185 23.72 -1.02 5.28
C VAL A 185 23.57 -1.75 3.94
N ASP A 186 24.59 -2.46 3.48
CA ASP A 186 24.65 -3.24 2.26
C ASP A 186 24.51 -4.76 2.50
N SER A 187 24.10 -5.18 3.70
CA SER A 187 23.93 -6.60 4.04
C SER A 187 22.63 -7.21 3.53
N SER A 188 21.67 -6.37 3.15
CA SER A 188 20.40 -6.84 2.58
C SER A 188 20.54 -7.26 1.11
N ASN A 189 19.85 -8.34 0.75
CA ASN A 189 19.81 -8.82 -0.64
C ASN A 189 18.41 -9.33 -1.07
N GLY A 190 17.41 -9.24 -0.18
CA GLY A 190 16.04 -9.68 -0.46
C GLY A 190 15.80 -11.18 -0.27
N SER A 191 16.77 -11.98 0.22
CA SER A 191 16.54 -13.39 0.59
C SER A 191 15.75 -13.53 1.90
N GLU A 192 15.75 -12.49 2.71
CA GLU A 192 14.94 -12.37 3.92
C GLU A 192 14.03 -11.16 3.82
N LEU A 193 12.72 -11.39 3.92
CA LEU A 193 11.70 -10.38 3.77
C LEU A 193 10.79 -10.34 4.99
N TYR A 194 10.22 -9.18 5.26
CA TYR A 194 9.19 -9.03 6.30
C TYR A 194 8.01 -8.23 5.77
N ALA A 195 6.81 -8.48 6.32
CA ALA A 195 5.65 -7.63 6.18
C ALA A 195 5.31 -6.95 7.51
N VAL A 196 4.99 -5.67 7.47
CA VAL A 196 4.51 -4.93 8.64
C VAL A 196 3.10 -5.41 8.97
N ILE A 197 2.90 -5.95 10.18
CA ILE A 197 1.61 -6.49 10.65
C ILE A 197 1.07 -5.74 11.88
N GLY A 198 1.61 -4.59 12.20
CA GLY A 198 1.21 -3.79 13.35
C GLY A 198 1.14 -2.30 13.04
N GLN A 199 1.17 -1.50 14.09
CA GLN A 199 1.23 -0.06 13.95
C GLN A 199 2.47 0.34 13.14
N ALA A 200 2.32 1.31 12.26
CA ALA A 200 3.34 1.76 11.33
C ALA A 200 4.68 2.10 12.04
N PRO A 201 5.73 1.28 11.88
CA PRO A 201 7.03 1.53 12.51
C PRO A 201 7.83 2.56 11.71
N ARG A 202 7.31 3.79 11.61
CA ARG A 202 7.86 4.89 10.81
C ARG A 202 9.29 5.28 11.21
N GLY A 203 9.75 4.91 12.41
CA GLY A 203 11.15 5.05 12.81
C GLY A 203 12.12 4.22 11.97
N LEU A 204 11.64 3.24 11.21
CA LEU A 204 12.44 2.46 10.25
C LEU A 204 12.57 3.14 8.88
N ASP A 205 11.80 4.18 8.60
CA ASP A 205 11.91 4.95 7.37
C ASP A 205 13.36 5.43 7.18
N LEU A 206 13.88 5.33 5.96
CA LEU A 206 15.28 5.65 5.62
C LEU A 206 16.36 4.76 6.30
N ASN A 207 15.97 3.70 6.98
CA ASN A 207 16.89 2.78 7.65
C ASN A 207 16.87 1.36 7.07
N ILE A 208 15.79 0.97 6.41
CA ILE A 208 15.63 -0.35 5.77
C ILE A 208 15.02 -0.15 4.39
N THR A 209 15.48 -0.95 3.42
CA THR A 209 14.93 -0.94 2.06
C THR A 209 13.54 -1.57 2.06
N LEU A 210 12.51 -0.78 1.76
CA LEU A 210 11.18 -1.28 1.44
C LEU A 210 11.13 -1.68 -0.03
N VAL A 211 10.59 -2.86 -0.31
CA VAL A 211 10.60 -3.48 -1.64
C VAL A 211 9.22 -3.63 -2.26
N GLY A 212 8.16 -3.37 -1.48
CA GLY A 212 6.80 -3.53 -1.98
C GLY A 212 5.74 -3.48 -0.88
N ARG A 213 4.57 -4.04 -1.18
CA ARG A 213 3.44 -4.14 -0.25
C ARG A 213 2.60 -5.39 -0.49
N VAL A 214 1.92 -5.86 0.53
CA VAL A 214 0.90 -6.90 0.43
C VAL A 214 -0.40 -6.27 -0.09
N LEU A 215 -0.95 -6.82 -1.17
CA LEU A 215 -2.23 -6.42 -1.75
C LEU A 215 -3.41 -7.24 -1.22
N GLN A 216 -3.16 -8.53 -0.96
CA GLN A 216 -4.15 -9.50 -0.49
C GLN A 216 -3.47 -10.53 0.40
N GLY A 217 -4.19 -11.05 1.40
CA GLY A 217 -3.71 -12.17 2.22
C GLY A 217 -2.87 -11.74 3.43
N ILE A 218 -2.75 -10.43 3.74
CA ILE A 218 -1.98 -9.96 4.92
C ILE A 218 -2.47 -10.59 6.22
N GLN A 219 -3.77 -10.93 6.34
CA GLN A 219 -4.34 -11.59 7.51
C GLN A 219 -3.71 -12.96 7.78
N ALA A 220 -3.27 -13.67 6.74
CA ALA A 220 -2.58 -14.95 6.89
C ALA A 220 -1.26 -14.81 7.67
N LEU A 221 -0.53 -13.70 7.44
CA LEU A 221 0.70 -13.37 8.19
C LEU A 221 0.37 -12.79 9.57
N ALA A 222 -0.63 -11.90 9.64
CA ALA A 222 -0.97 -11.19 10.87
C ALA A 222 -1.60 -12.11 11.93
N SER A 223 -2.22 -13.22 11.55
CA SER A 223 -2.84 -14.20 12.45
C SER A 223 -1.90 -15.32 12.92
N LEU A 224 -0.67 -15.40 12.42
CA LEU A 224 0.29 -16.41 12.86
C LEU A 224 0.60 -16.25 14.36
N PRO A 225 0.85 -17.36 15.06
CA PRO A 225 1.30 -17.33 16.45
C PRO A 225 2.51 -16.42 16.60
N ARG A 226 2.58 -15.67 17.70
CA ARG A 226 3.74 -14.82 18.00
C ARG A 226 4.91 -15.68 18.43
N GLY A 227 6.12 -15.35 17.96
CA GLY A 227 7.33 -16.00 18.42
C GLY A 227 7.62 -15.66 19.89
N THR A 228 8.13 -16.63 20.61
CA THR A 228 8.38 -16.52 22.07
C THR A 228 9.84 -16.25 22.42
N ALA A 229 10.76 -16.36 21.47
CA ALA A 229 12.15 -15.98 21.64
C ALA A 229 12.34 -14.46 21.47
N GLU A 230 13.56 -13.99 21.67
CA GLU A 230 13.94 -12.58 21.55
C GLU A 230 13.47 -12.00 20.20
N MET A 231 12.99 -10.78 20.22
CA MET A 231 12.44 -10.05 19.05
C MET A 231 11.31 -10.79 18.30
N GLY A 232 10.66 -11.79 18.92
CA GLY A 232 9.56 -12.52 18.28
C GLY A 232 10.01 -13.61 17.31
N PHE A 233 11.24 -14.07 17.37
CA PHE A 233 11.67 -15.28 16.66
C PHE A 233 11.02 -16.53 17.24
N TYR A 234 10.86 -17.54 16.41
CA TYR A 234 10.43 -18.87 16.85
C TYR A 234 11.63 -19.65 17.39
N SER A 235 11.53 -20.10 18.63
CA SER A 235 12.61 -20.86 19.28
C SER A 235 12.77 -22.27 18.75
N GLN A 236 11.68 -22.87 18.21
CA GLN A 236 11.68 -24.24 17.72
C GLN A 236 11.19 -24.32 16.25
N PRO A 237 11.75 -25.25 15.45
CA PRO A 237 11.37 -25.40 14.05
C PRO A 237 9.88 -25.71 13.82
N ASP A 238 9.24 -26.45 14.70
CA ASP A 238 7.83 -26.84 14.63
C ASP A 238 6.85 -25.68 14.88
N GLN A 239 7.33 -24.57 15.45
CA GLN A 239 6.55 -23.35 15.62
C GLN A 239 6.45 -22.52 14.33
N ARG A 240 7.37 -22.74 13.38
CA ARG A 240 7.47 -21.97 12.14
C ARG A 240 6.35 -22.35 11.18
N SER A 241 5.81 -21.36 10.49
CA SER A 241 4.88 -21.62 9.38
C SER A 241 5.67 -21.79 8.09
N GLY A 242 5.60 -22.99 7.51
CA GLY A 242 6.27 -23.30 6.25
C GLY A 242 5.72 -22.48 5.10
N ILE A 243 6.57 -22.15 4.13
CA ILE A 243 6.22 -21.57 2.84
C ILE A 243 6.19 -22.73 1.84
N ARG A 244 5.05 -22.96 1.20
CA ARG A 244 4.95 -23.98 0.15
C ARG A 244 5.71 -23.56 -1.09
N ARG A 245 5.51 -22.31 -1.53
CA ARG A 245 6.20 -21.72 -2.68
C ARG A 245 5.96 -20.22 -2.77
N VAL A 246 6.87 -19.52 -3.50
CA VAL A 246 6.71 -18.14 -3.93
C VAL A 246 6.95 -18.06 -5.43
N ARG A 247 6.01 -17.50 -6.19
CA ARG A 247 6.12 -17.39 -7.65
C ARG A 247 5.85 -15.96 -8.11
N LEU A 248 6.53 -15.54 -9.17
CA LEU A 248 6.13 -14.36 -9.94
C LEU A 248 4.84 -14.66 -10.69
N LEU A 249 3.95 -13.68 -10.82
CA LEU A 249 2.77 -13.82 -11.68
C LEU A 249 3.15 -14.11 -13.14
N ALA A 250 4.30 -13.60 -13.60
CA ALA A 250 4.81 -13.86 -14.95
C ALA A 250 5.06 -15.36 -15.19
N ASP A 251 5.45 -16.10 -14.15
CA ASP A 251 5.78 -17.53 -14.21
C ASP A 251 4.56 -18.43 -13.94
N MET A 252 3.38 -17.85 -13.70
CA MET A 252 2.15 -18.59 -13.42
C MET A 252 1.27 -18.69 -14.67
N PRO A 253 0.59 -19.85 -14.88
CA PRO A 253 -0.47 -19.95 -15.86
C PRO A 253 -1.57 -18.90 -15.62
N ASP A 254 -2.15 -18.33 -16.66
CA ASP A 254 -3.16 -17.27 -16.56
C ASP A 254 -4.35 -17.68 -15.66
N ALA A 255 -4.77 -18.94 -15.74
CA ALA A 255 -5.88 -19.46 -14.95
C ALA A 255 -5.60 -19.55 -13.44
N GLU A 256 -4.32 -19.55 -13.02
CA GLU A 256 -3.92 -19.60 -11.61
C GLU A 256 -3.66 -18.20 -11.03
N ARG A 257 -3.61 -17.18 -11.88
CA ARG A 257 -3.32 -15.81 -11.42
C ARG A 257 -4.49 -15.21 -10.65
N PRO A 258 -4.23 -14.54 -9.51
CA PRO A 258 -5.26 -13.79 -8.81
C PRO A 258 -5.92 -12.75 -9.71
N ALA A 259 -7.23 -12.86 -9.90
CA ALA A 259 -8.02 -11.93 -10.69
C ALA A 259 -8.36 -10.67 -9.88
N ILE A 260 -7.35 -9.87 -9.52
CA ILE A 260 -7.51 -8.63 -8.75
C ILE A 260 -6.95 -7.44 -9.51
N GLU A 261 -7.46 -6.27 -9.16
CA GLU A 261 -6.97 -4.98 -9.65
C GLU A 261 -6.88 -3.96 -8.51
N VAL A 262 -6.03 -2.97 -8.67
CA VAL A 262 -5.65 -2.00 -7.66
C VAL A 262 -6.14 -0.62 -8.08
N MET A 263 -6.72 0.15 -7.15
CA MET A 263 -7.12 1.52 -7.44
C MET A 263 -5.89 2.39 -7.78
N ARG A 264 -6.00 3.17 -8.82
CA ARG A 264 -5.00 4.16 -9.21
C ARG A 264 -5.04 5.35 -8.25
N THR A 265 -3.87 5.83 -7.85
CA THR A 265 -3.75 6.93 -6.89
C THR A 265 -3.53 8.31 -7.55
N ASP A 266 -3.55 8.36 -8.87
CA ASP A 266 -3.38 9.59 -9.67
C ASP A 266 -4.73 10.13 -10.23
N THR A 267 -5.87 9.50 -9.87
CA THR A 267 -7.21 9.82 -10.40
C THR A 267 -7.98 10.82 -9.53
N ALA A 268 -9.04 11.41 -10.10
CA ALA A 268 -9.99 12.22 -9.36
C ALA A 268 -10.76 11.39 -8.32
N THR A 269 -11.08 10.13 -8.65
CA THR A 269 -11.76 9.18 -7.75
C THR A 269 -10.93 8.90 -6.49
N TRP A 270 -9.62 8.74 -6.63
CA TRP A 270 -8.73 8.59 -5.48
C TRP A 270 -8.75 9.84 -4.58
N ARG A 271 -8.70 11.05 -5.16
CA ARG A 271 -8.78 12.28 -4.37
C ARG A 271 -10.11 12.40 -3.64
N ALA A 272 -11.22 12.06 -4.29
CA ALA A 272 -12.55 12.01 -3.65
C ALA A 272 -12.60 10.99 -2.51
N LEU A 273 -11.96 9.82 -2.68
CA LEU A 273 -11.86 8.79 -1.64
C LEU A 273 -11.06 9.28 -0.43
N LEU A 274 -9.93 9.96 -0.66
CA LEU A 274 -9.14 10.58 0.40
C LEU A 274 -9.95 11.62 1.16
N ASP A 275 -10.70 12.49 0.45
CA ASP A 275 -11.56 13.50 1.10
C ASP A 275 -12.68 12.84 1.91
N ALA A 276 -13.34 11.81 1.38
CA ALA A 276 -14.38 11.08 2.11
C ALA A 276 -13.85 10.41 3.39
N ARG A 277 -12.62 9.86 3.36
CA ARG A 277 -11.96 9.30 4.55
C ARG A 277 -11.50 10.34 5.54
N ARG A 278 -11.05 11.49 5.04
CA ARG A 278 -10.59 12.61 5.82
C ARG A 278 -11.72 13.34 6.54
N VAL A 279 -12.83 13.54 5.84
CA VAL A 279 -14.02 14.24 6.33
C VAL A 279 -15.16 13.23 6.45
N ARG A 280 -15.14 12.46 7.51
CA ARG A 280 -16.17 11.44 7.79
C ARG A 280 -17.53 12.08 7.92
N ARG A 281 -18.50 11.60 7.13
CA ARG A 281 -19.86 12.16 7.05
C ARG A 281 -20.95 11.14 7.36
N GLU A 282 -20.57 9.88 7.55
CA GLU A 282 -21.48 8.82 7.98
C GLU A 282 -22.03 9.13 9.38
N GLU A 283 -23.31 8.91 9.61
CA GLU A 283 -24.01 9.22 10.88
C GLU A 283 -23.34 8.64 12.13
N TRP A 284 -22.62 7.54 11.96
CA TRP A 284 -21.87 6.92 13.04
C TRP A 284 -20.76 7.82 13.62
N PHE A 285 -20.23 8.76 12.83
CA PHE A 285 -19.15 9.64 13.27
C PHE A 285 -19.69 10.88 13.98
N VAL A 286 -19.62 10.90 15.30
CA VAL A 286 -19.93 12.07 16.13
C VAL A 286 -18.94 13.23 15.89
N HIS A 287 -17.67 12.89 15.60
CA HIS A 287 -16.62 13.86 15.32
C HIS A 287 -15.90 13.48 14.02
N SER A 288 -15.78 14.43 13.10
CA SER A 288 -14.99 14.28 11.89
C SER A 288 -13.58 14.80 12.12
N PRO A 289 -12.52 13.97 12.02
CA PRO A 289 -11.15 14.38 12.33
C PRO A 289 -10.58 15.41 11.35
N ARG A 290 -11.10 15.46 10.11
CA ARG A 290 -10.61 16.32 9.01
C ARG A 290 -9.12 16.20 8.76
N HIS A 291 -8.57 15.03 9.03
CA HIS A 291 -7.17 14.69 8.88
C HIS A 291 -7.03 13.25 8.41
N ILE A 292 -6.04 12.97 7.56
CA ILE A 292 -5.68 11.62 7.13
C ILE A 292 -4.16 11.45 7.08
N ASN A 293 -3.69 10.41 7.76
CA ASN A 293 -2.28 9.99 7.71
C ASN A 293 -2.05 9.05 6.51
N VAL A 294 -0.84 9.08 5.93
CA VAL A 294 -0.50 8.25 4.77
C VAL A 294 -0.70 6.75 5.02
N CYS A 295 -0.43 6.28 6.23
CA CYS A 295 -0.64 4.88 6.60
C CYS A 295 -2.11 4.49 6.81
N ASN A 296 -3.00 5.47 7.02
CA ASN A 296 -4.44 5.25 7.15
C ASN A 296 -5.20 5.44 5.82
N ALA A 297 -4.51 5.92 4.79
CA ALA A 297 -5.06 6.10 3.45
C ALA A 297 -4.85 4.85 2.59
N THR A 298 -5.42 3.71 3.01
CA THR A 298 -5.24 2.42 2.33
C THR A 298 -5.76 2.46 0.89
N VAL A 299 -4.96 1.94 -0.05
CA VAL A 299 -5.34 1.86 -1.46
C VAL A 299 -6.23 0.64 -1.68
N PRO A 300 -7.45 0.81 -2.22
CA PRO A 300 -8.37 -0.31 -2.45
C PRO A 300 -7.83 -1.32 -3.46
N VAL A 301 -8.12 -2.59 -3.17
CA VAL A 301 -7.93 -3.73 -4.06
C VAL A 301 -9.30 -4.40 -4.22
N ARG A 302 -9.63 -4.83 -5.43
CA ARG A 302 -10.90 -5.54 -5.69
C ARG A 302 -10.68 -6.73 -6.62
N VAL A 303 -11.63 -7.66 -6.63
CA VAL A 303 -11.70 -8.68 -7.67
C VAL A 303 -12.02 -7.99 -8.99
N LYS A 304 -11.26 -8.32 -10.03
CA LYS A 304 -11.48 -7.80 -11.38
C LYS A 304 -12.88 -8.17 -11.85
N LYS A 305 -13.66 -7.16 -12.24
CA LYS A 305 -14.96 -7.41 -12.87
C LYS A 305 -14.72 -8.04 -14.24
N ASN A 306 -15.29 -9.21 -14.49
CA ASN A 306 -15.30 -9.79 -15.84
C ASN A 306 -16.04 -8.79 -16.74
N SER A 307 -15.38 -8.34 -17.79
CA SER A 307 -16.04 -7.62 -18.86
C SER A 307 -16.98 -8.61 -19.53
N GLY A 308 -18.29 -8.53 -19.25
CA GLY A 308 -19.31 -9.29 -19.95
C GLY A 308 -19.37 -8.88 -21.43
#